data_5f0fcf861199a8b862d5e05ce3406a05
#
_entry.id   5f0fcf861199a8b862d5e05ce3406a05
#
_cell.length_a   1.000
_cell.length_b   1.000
_cell.length_c   1.000
_cell.angle_alpha   90.00
_cell.angle_beta   90.00
_cell.angle_gamma   90.00
#
_symmetry.space_group_name_H-M   'P 1'
#
loop_
_entity.id
_entity.type
_entity.pdbx_description
1 polymer ?
#
loop_
_entity_poly.entity_id
_entity_poly.type
_entity_poly.pdbx_seq_one_letter_code
_entity_poly.pdbx_strand_id
1 'polypeptide(L)'
;IIVSGAGLPTELPEYLKGFKTKMAPIVSSVKSAKVILKYWDRRHNATADMIIIEGPKAGGHLGFSVEELESELDYDNEIQGIIDVVKEYEKKYNKDIPVVVAGGISDKNKVKHAFDLGAQGVQVATRFVPTKECDADENYKKEYIKAKKEDIVIVKSPVGMPGRAIKNKFMEKVINGEKFTPKKCLGCLARCNPKEIPYCITERLIYAAKGKTDEALLFCGADAYKVNKITTVK
;
A
#
# COMPACT_ATOMS: atom_id res chain seq x y z
N ILE A 1 10.68 12.81 -6.16
CA ILE A 1 10.25 12.31 -4.85
C ILE A 1 10.35 10.79 -4.81
N ILE A 2 10.79 10.26 -3.67
CA ILE A 2 10.73 8.81 -3.38
C ILE A 2 9.66 8.58 -2.32
N VAL A 3 8.65 7.80 -2.69
CA VAL A 3 7.64 7.27 -1.77
C VAL A 3 8.09 5.88 -1.33
N SER A 4 8.23 5.66 -0.03
CA SER A 4 8.76 4.40 0.50
C SER A 4 7.89 3.85 1.62
N GLY A 5 7.54 2.56 1.49
CA GLY A 5 6.70 1.80 2.41
C GLY A 5 7.11 0.33 2.49
N ALA A 6 6.20 -0.52 2.94
CA ALA A 6 6.44 -1.94 3.25
C ALA A 6 7.55 -2.14 4.29
N GLY A 7 7.52 -1.33 5.33
CA GLY A 7 8.49 -1.18 6.40
C GLY A 7 8.93 0.27 6.53
N LEU A 8 9.54 0.62 7.67
CA LEU A 8 10.03 1.98 7.89
C LEU A 8 11.37 2.19 7.18
N PRO A 9 11.47 3.17 6.26
CA PRO A 9 12.69 3.41 5.46
C PRO A 9 13.74 4.20 6.26
N THR A 10 14.29 3.59 7.30
CA THR A 10 15.19 4.26 8.26
C THR A 10 16.40 4.90 7.60
N GLU A 11 17.00 4.23 6.62
CA GLU A 11 18.25 4.68 5.96
C GLU A 11 18.03 5.55 4.71
N LEU A 12 16.77 5.84 4.34
CA LEU A 12 16.47 6.61 3.12
C LEU A 12 17.18 7.98 3.08
N PRO A 13 17.26 8.77 4.17
CA PRO A 13 17.98 10.03 4.17
C PRO A 13 19.47 9.90 3.85
N GLU A 14 20.12 8.81 4.29
CA GLU A 14 21.53 8.56 3.99
C GLU A 14 21.76 8.32 2.49
N TYR A 15 20.91 7.49 1.87
CA TYR A 15 20.99 7.23 0.43
C TYR A 15 20.74 8.47 -0.43
N LEU A 16 20.02 9.46 0.10
CA LEU A 16 19.66 10.68 -0.63
C LEU A 16 20.52 11.88 -0.27
N LYS A 17 21.54 11.69 0.56
CA LYS A 17 22.46 12.75 0.95
C LYS A 17 23.14 13.37 -0.28
N GLY A 18 23.03 14.69 -0.42
CA GLY A 18 23.55 15.41 -1.59
C GLY A 18 22.61 15.47 -2.80
N PHE A 19 21.48 14.78 -2.77
CA PHE A 19 20.46 14.86 -3.83
C PHE A 19 19.31 15.81 -3.45
N LYS A 20 18.69 16.42 -4.47
CA LYS A 20 17.48 17.26 -4.30
C LYS A 20 16.19 16.43 -4.24
N THR A 21 16.30 15.11 -4.23
CA THR A 21 15.16 14.18 -4.22
C THR A 21 14.41 14.27 -2.90
N LYS A 22 13.10 14.44 -2.98
CA LYS A 22 12.19 14.52 -1.83
C LYS A 22 11.87 13.15 -1.28
N MET A 23 11.58 13.08 0.03
CA MET A 23 11.30 11.84 0.77
C MET A 23 9.89 11.83 1.33
N ALA A 24 9.13 10.78 1.04
CA ALA A 24 7.78 10.57 1.54
C ALA A 24 7.64 9.15 2.13
N PRO A 25 7.83 8.95 3.44
CA PRO A 25 7.58 7.67 4.06
C PRO A 25 6.08 7.40 4.15
N ILE A 26 5.71 6.12 3.99
CA ILE A 26 4.37 5.62 4.24
C ILE A 26 4.29 5.15 5.69
N VAL A 27 3.29 5.61 6.42
CA VAL A 27 3.01 5.24 7.81
C VAL A 27 1.56 4.78 7.96
N SER A 28 1.30 3.89 8.92
CA SER A 28 -0.05 3.38 9.17
C SER A 28 -0.55 3.69 10.58
N SER A 29 0.29 4.28 11.44
CA SER A 29 -0.07 4.58 12.83
C SER A 29 0.72 5.76 13.37
N VAL A 30 0.19 6.41 14.43
CA VAL A 30 0.89 7.43 15.22
C VAL A 30 2.24 6.91 15.70
N LYS A 31 2.29 5.64 16.12
CA LYS A 31 3.54 5.00 16.55
C LYS A 31 4.56 4.94 15.42
N SER A 32 4.17 4.51 14.23
CA SER A 32 5.08 4.42 13.07
C SER A 32 5.57 5.79 12.63
N ALA A 33 4.69 6.82 12.62
CA ALA A 33 5.07 8.20 12.33
C ALA A 33 6.09 8.75 13.33
N LYS A 34 5.83 8.57 14.63
CA LYS A 34 6.77 8.95 15.69
C LYS A 34 8.13 8.25 15.54
N VAL A 35 8.12 6.95 15.25
CA VAL A 35 9.36 6.18 15.13
C VAL A 35 10.20 6.68 13.97
N ILE A 36 9.61 6.79 12.76
CA ILE A 36 10.40 7.16 11.56
C ILE A 36 10.89 8.61 11.64
N LEU A 37 10.04 9.55 12.02
CA LEU A 37 10.44 10.96 12.10
C LEU A 37 11.49 11.19 13.18
N LYS A 38 11.34 10.56 14.36
CA LYS A 38 12.35 10.62 15.43
C LYS A 38 13.67 9.97 15.00
N TYR A 39 13.63 8.86 14.26
CA TYR A 39 14.82 8.20 13.78
C TYR A 39 15.57 9.07 12.78
N TRP A 40 14.88 9.62 11.78
CA TRP A 40 15.48 10.51 10.78
C TRP A 40 16.03 11.78 11.41
N ASP A 41 15.31 12.37 12.34
CA ASP A 41 15.76 13.55 13.10
C ASP A 41 17.07 13.27 13.86
N ARG A 42 17.09 12.22 14.67
CA ARG A 42 18.25 11.94 15.55
C ARG A 42 19.46 11.39 14.82
N ARG A 43 19.22 10.55 13.82
CA ARG A 43 20.30 9.79 13.14
C ARG A 43 20.85 10.52 11.93
N HIS A 44 19.98 11.23 11.21
CA HIS A 44 20.32 11.84 9.92
C HIS A 44 20.19 13.37 9.92
N ASN A 45 19.72 13.98 11.01
CA ASN A 45 19.37 15.41 11.08
C ASN A 45 18.45 15.81 9.90
N ALA A 46 17.43 15.01 9.65
CA ALA A 46 16.51 15.11 8.51
C ALA A 46 15.06 14.91 8.93
N THR A 47 14.13 15.38 8.10
CA THR A 47 12.70 15.11 8.25
C THR A 47 12.09 14.79 6.88
N ALA A 48 10.82 14.34 6.88
CA ALA A 48 10.08 14.06 5.66
C ALA A 48 9.79 15.35 4.85
N ASP A 49 9.59 15.20 3.55
CA ASP A 49 9.06 16.25 2.67
C ASP A 49 7.54 16.10 2.48
N MET A 50 7.00 14.95 2.82
CA MET A 50 5.58 14.59 2.78
C MET A 50 5.39 13.35 3.64
N ILE A 51 4.23 13.16 4.25
CA ILE A 51 3.84 11.90 4.89
C ILE A 51 2.66 11.31 4.12
N ILE A 52 2.72 10.00 3.84
CA ILE A 52 1.57 9.27 3.32
C ILE A 52 1.03 8.38 4.42
N ILE A 53 -0.24 8.60 4.79
CA ILE A 53 -0.95 7.77 5.77
C ILE A 53 -1.70 6.68 4.99
N GLU A 54 -1.27 5.43 5.16
CA GLU A 54 -1.92 4.30 4.52
C GLU A 54 -2.86 3.61 5.51
N GLY A 55 -4.16 3.79 5.29
CA GLY A 55 -5.22 3.24 6.15
C GLY A 55 -5.51 1.76 5.92
N PRO A 56 -6.30 1.14 6.82
CA PRO A 56 -6.59 -0.30 6.80
C PRO A 56 -7.39 -0.78 5.58
N LYS A 57 -7.94 0.13 4.78
CA LYS A 57 -8.66 -0.17 3.52
C LYS A 57 -7.79 -0.10 2.27
N ALA A 58 -6.47 0.06 2.44
CA ALA A 58 -5.52 0.05 1.32
C ALA A 58 -5.44 -1.32 0.65
N GLY A 59 -4.82 -1.35 -0.52
CA GLY A 59 -4.48 -2.57 -1.25
C GLY A 59 -3.00 -2.92 -1.13
N GLY A 60 -2.63 -4.11 -1.56
CA GLY A 60 -1.26 -4.58 -1.44
C GLY A 60 -0.90 -4.97 -0.01
N HIS A 61 0.36 -4.80 0.38
CA HIS A 61 0.81 -5.07 1.73
C HIS A 61 0.28 -4.02 2.71
N LEU A 62 -0.11 -4.47 3.89
CA LEU A 62 -0.76 -3.65 4.90
C LEU A 62 0.11 -3.55 6.15
N GLY A 63 0.22 -2.36 6.69
CA GLY A 63 0.98 -2.06 7.93
C GLY A 63 0.19 -2.34 9.21
N PHE A 64 -0.70 -3.34 9.19
CA PHE A 64 -1.60 -3.75 10.26
C PHE A 64 -1.47 -5.25 10.51
N SER A 65 -1.83 -5.73 11.69
CA SER A 65 -2.04 -7.16 11.93
C SER A 65 -3.36 -7.64 11.29
N VAL A 66 -3.54 -8.95 11.15
CA VAL A 66 -4.79 -9.51 10.63
C VAL A 66 -5.95 -9.17 11.57
N GLU A 67 -5.72 -9.25 12.87
CA GLU A 67 -6.71 -8.95 13.91
C GLU A 67 -7.15 -7.48 13.85
N GLU A 68 -6.22 -6.56 13.63
CA GLU A 68 -6.53 -5.14 13.44
C GLU A 68 -7.36 -4.89 12.16
N LEU A 69 -7.08 -5.65 11.09
CA LEU A 69 -7.83 -5.52 9.82
C LEU A 69 -9.25 -6.09 9.89
N GLU A 70 -9.50 -7.04 10.79
CA GLU A 70 -10.82 -7.62 11.05
C GLU A 70 -11.64 -6.79 12.04
N SER A 71 -11.01 -5.91 12.83
CA SER A 71 -11.70 -5.02 13.74
C SER A 71 -12.22 -3.77 13.02
N GLU A 72 -13.32 -3.18 13.53
CA GLU A 72 -13.77 -1.86 13.10
C GLU A 72 -12.90 -0.78 13.77
N LEU A 73 -11.74 -0.49 13.17
CA LEU A 73 -10.86 0.57 13.64
C LEU A 73 -11.46 1.94 13.36
N ASP A 74 -11.62 2.76 14.39
CA ASP A 74 -11.78 4.21 14.22
C ASP A 74 -10.44 4.81 13.77
N TYR A 75 -10.25 4.88 12.46
CA TYR A 75 -8.99 5.31 11.87
C TYR A 75 -8.85 6.83 11.77
N ASP A 76 -9.93 7.58 11.99
CA ASP A 76 -9.92 9.05 11.95
C ASP A 76 -9.06 9.63 13.07
N ASN A 77 -9.16 9.08 14.27
CA ASN A 77 -8.31 9.47 15.40
C ASN A 77 -6.82 9.17 15.12
N GLU A 78 -6.52 8.07 14.43
CA GLU A 78 -5.16 7.75 14.05
C GLU A 78 -4.61 8.74 13.01
N ILE A 79 -5.41 9.12 12.01
CA ILE A 79 -5.05 10.15 11.03
C ILE A 79 -4.75 11.48 11.72
N GLN A 80 -5.62 11.93 12.61
CA GLN A 80 -5.42 13.19 13.35
C GLN A 80 -4.17 13.13 14.23
N GLY A 81 -3.96 12.01 14.95
CA GLY A 81 -2.77 11.82 15.75
C GLY A 81 -1.47 11.84 14.95
N ILE A 82 -1.48 11.30 13.72
CA ILE A 82 -0.33 11.37 12.80
C ILE A 82 -0.10 12.81 12.35
N ILE A 83 -1.16 13.55 11.99
CA ILE A 83 -1.08 14.98 11.61
C ILE A 83 -0.47 15.80 12.73
N ASP A 84 -0.85 15.56 13.98
CA ASP A 84 -0.29 16.29 15.13
C ASP A 84 1.20 16.00 15.32
N VAL A 85 1.63 14.74 15.16
CA VAL A 85 3.05 14.40 15.15
C VAL A 85 3.80 15.13 14.03
N VAL A 86 3.23 15.21 12.84
CA VAL A 86 3.84 15.93 11.70
C VAL A 86 4.03 17.40 12.01
N LYS A 87 3.03 18.07 12.59
CA LYS A 87 3.11 19.50 13.00
C LYS A 87 4.27 19.78 13.96
N GLU A 88 4.61 18.84 14.86
CA GLU A 88 5.78 18.99 15.72
C GLU A 88 7.08 19.12 14.91
N TYR A 89 7.21 18.33 13.85
CA TYR A 89 8.39 18.33 12.97
C TYR A 89 8.37 19.50 11.97
N GLU A 90 7.20 19.93 11.49
CA GLU A 90 7.05 21.17 10.70
C GLU A 90 7.61 22.36 11.49
N LYS A 91 7.18 22.51 12.75
CA LYS A 91 7.67 23.55 13.64
C LYS A 91 9.17 23.44 13.89
N LYS A 92 9.66 22.21 14.16
CA LYS A 92 11.07 21.97 14.48
C LYS A 92 11.99 22.32 13.31
N TYR A 93 11.58 21.95 12.09
CA TYR A 93 12.39 22.12 10.89
C TYR A 93 12.05 23.39 10.10
N ASN A 94 11.09 24.20 10.58
CA ASN A 94 10.54 25.36 9.89
C ASN A 94 10.22 25.03 8.41
N LYS A 95 9.44 23.97 8.18
CA LYS A 95 9.19 23.39 6.87
C LYS A 95 7.80 22.78 6.80
N ASP A 96 7.06 23.06 5.74
CA ASP A 96 5.79 22.39 5.46
C ASP A 96 6.01 20.91 5.11
N ILE A 97 5.23 20.02 5.74
CA ILE A 97 5.25 18.58 5.51
C ILE A 97 3.82 18.14 5.20
N PRO A 98 3.36 18.25 3.94
CA PRO A 98 2.00 17.90 3.59
C PRO A 98 1.70 16.42 3.91
N VAL A 99 0.49 16.21 4.41
CA VAL A 99 -0.04 14.87 4.73
C VAL A 99 -1.01 14.44 3.65
N VAL A 100 -0.79 13.24 3.13
CA VAL A 100 -1.62 12.58 2.10
C VAL A 100 -2.26 11.34 2.70
N VAL A 101 -3.58 11.22 2.61
CA VAL A 101 -4.32 10.04 3.09
C VAL A 101 -4.56 9.06 1.95
N ALA A 102 -4.25 7.78 2.21
CA ALA A 102 -4.41 6.67 1.29
C ALA A 102 -5.23 5.54 1.90
N GLY A 103 -5.80 4.69 1.05
CA GLY A 103 -6.55 3.51 1.47
C GLY A 103 -8.06 3.74 1.61
N GLY A 104 -8.81 3.10 0.72
CA GLY A 104 -10.27 3.18 0.71
C GLY A 104 -10.86 4.49 0.17
N ILE A 105 -10.08 5.37 -0.43
CA ILE A 105 -10.57 6.59 -1.07
C ILE A 105 -11.17 6.23 -2.42
N SER A 106 -12.48 6.03 -2.46
CA SER A 106 -13.18 5.53 -3.64
C SER A 106 -14.18 6.51 -4.26
N ASP A 107 -14.51 7.59 -3.56
CA ASP A 107 -15.52 8.56 -4.00
C ASP A 107 -15.26 9.96 -3.43
N LYS A 108 -16.03 10.95 -3.92
CA LYS A 108 -15.93 12.36 -3.54
C LYS A 108 -16.12 12.60 -2.04
N ASN A 109 -17.00 11.85 -1.39
CA ASN A 109 -17.27 12.06 0.03
C ASN A 109 -16.08 11.65 0.88
N LYS A 110 -15.40 10.56 0.53
CA LYS A 110 -14.17 10.11 1.19
C LYS A 110 -12.99 11.07 0.96
N VAL A 111 -12.91 11.64 -0.24
CA VAL A 111 -11.93 12.71 -0.51
C VAL A 111 -12.20 13.91 0.40
N LYS A 112 -13.47 14.38 0.43
CA LYS A 112 -13.86 15.51 1.31
C LYS A 112 -13.55 15.19 2.78
N HIS A 113 -13.92 14.00 3.26
CA HIS A 113 -13.66 13.58 4.63
C HIS A 113 -12.17 13.60 4.99
N ALA A 114 -11.28 13.13 4.08
CA ALA A 114 -9.84 13.20 4.31
C ALA A 114 -9.35 14.65 4.47
N PHE A 115 -9.86 15.57 3.65
CA PHE A 115 -9.55 17.01 3.79
C PHE A 115 -10.14 17.61 5.06
N ASP A 116 -11.37 17.22 5.45
CA ASP A 116 -12.01 17.68 6.70
C ASP A 116 -11.20 17.23 7.94
N LEU A 117 -10.49 16.10 7.88
CA LEU A 117 -9.55 15.63 8.89
C LEU A 117 -8.21 16.38 8.89
N GLY A 118 -7.95 17.24 7.90
CA GLY A 118 -6.74 18.05 7.82
C GLY A 118 -5.66 17.54 6.85
N ALA A 119 -5.96 16.54 6.03
CA ALA A 119 -5.06 16.13 4.95
C ALA A 119 -4.95 17.22 3.87
N GLN A 120 -3.79 17.32 3.21
CA GLN A 120 -3.56 18.22 2.08
C GLN A 120 -3.63 17.49 0.73
N GLY A 121 -3.79 16.17 0.77
CA GLY A 121 -3.95 15.37 -0.44
C GLY A 121 -4.50 13.98 -0.17
N VAL A 122 -4.84 13.27 -1.25
CA VAL A 122 -5.26 11.87 -1.20
C VAL A 122 -4.50 11.06 -2.22
N GLN A 123 -4.19 9.79 -1.89
CA GLN A 123 -3.62 8.83 -2.81
C GLN A 123 -4.69 7.80 -3.19
N VAL A 124 -4.93 7.65 -4.49
CA VAL A 124 -5.98 6.79 -5.05
C VAL A 124 -5.38 5.85 -6.09
N ALA A 125 -5.66 4.56 -5.99
CA ALA A 125 -5.20 3.56 -6.95
C ALA A 125 -6.36 2.76 -7.56
N THR A 126 -7.19 2.13 -6.75
CA THR A 126 -8.24 1.19 -7.17
C THR A 126 -9.15 1.72 -8.28
N ARG A 127 -9.51 3.01 -8.23
CA ARG A 127 -10.35 3.66 -9.24
C ARG A 127 -9.67 3.82 -10.60
N PHE A 128 -8.34 3.90 -10.62
CA PHE A 128 -7.56 4.15 -11.84
C PHE A 128 -7.11 2.88 -12.53
N VAL A 129 -7.10 1.73 -11.84
CA VAL A 129 -6.76 0.44 -12.45
C VAL A 129 -7.69 0.10 -13.61
N PRO A 130 -9.04 0.12 -13.48
CA PRO A 130 -9.96 -0.18 -14.57
C PRO A 130 -10.24 1.04 -15.44
N THR A 131 -9.21 1.70 -15.92
CA THR A 131 -9.30 2.81 -16.88
C THR A 131 -8.59 2.48 -18.18
N LYS A 132 -8.96 3.17 -19.26
CA LYS A 132 -8.32 3.02 -20.56
C LYS A 132 -6.87 3.48 -20.53
N GLU A 133 -6.56 4.49 -19.70
CA GLU A 133 -5.24 5.08 -19.56
C GLU A 133 -4.26 4.23 -18.71
N CYS A 134 -4.78 3.31 -17.90
CA CYS A 134 -3.93 2.36 -17.18
C CYS A 134 -3.32 1.36 -18.16
N ASP A 135 -2.02 1.15 -18.08
CA ASP A 135 -1.25 0.24 -18.91
C ASP A 135 -1.29 -1.23 -18.44
N ALA A 136 -2.04 -1.53 -17.37
CA ALA A 136 -2.28 -2.91 -16.96
C ALA A 136 -3.00 -3.69 -18.05
N ASP A 137 -2.68 -4.98 -18.17
CA ASP A 137 -3.35 -5.89 -19.11
C ASP A 137 -4.87 -5.88 -18.93
N GLU A 138 -5.60 -6.00 -20.03
CA GLU A 138 -7.07 -5.97 -20.02
C GLU A 138 -7.69 -7.09 -19.14
N ASN A 139 -7.06 -8.25 -19.04
CA ASN A 139 -7.53 -9.32 -18.17
C ASN A 139 -7.41 -8.92 -16.69
N TYR A 140 -6.32 -8.21 -16.32
CA TYR A 140 -6.17 -7.64 -14.98
C TYR A 140 -7.32 -6.69 -14.63
N LYS A 141 -7.64 -5.76 -15.54
CA LYS A 141 -8.76 -4.81 -15.37
C LYS A 141 -10.10 -5.53 -15.26
N LYS A 142 -10.32 -6.59 -16.07
CA LYS A 142 -11.54 -7.40 -16.01
C LYS A 142 -11.73 -8.11 -14.68
N GLU A 143 -10.66 -8.54 -14.02
CA GLU A 143 -10.77 -9.16 -12.69
C GLU A 143 -11.27 -8.16 -11.64
N TYR A 144 -10.87 -6.88 -11.71
CA TYR A 144 -11.45 -5.85 -10.84
C TYR A 144 -12.95 -5.67 -11.07
N ILE A 145 -13.41 -5.72 -12.34
CA ILE A 145 -14.82 -5.54 -12.70
C ILE A 145 -15.67 -6.74 -12.26
N LYS A 146 -15.12 -7.95 -12.31
CA LYS A 146 -15.81 -9.18 -11.93
C LYS A 146 -15.86 -9.38 -10.41
N ALA A 147 -14.90 -8.80 -9.68
CA ALA A 147 -14.74 -9.02 -8.25
C ALA A 147 -15.96 -8.55 -7.47
N LYS A 148 -16.47 -9.41 -6.59
CA LYS A 148 -17.51 -9.11 -5.62
C LYS A 148 -16.88 -8.82 -4.27
N LYS A 149 -17.69 -8.35 -3.31
CA LYS A 149 -17.21 -8.01 -1.97
C LYS A 149 -16.54 -9.21 -1.27
N GLU A 150 -17.11 -10.38 -1.42
CA GLU A 150 -16.61 -11.65 -0.87
C GLU A 150 -15.31 -12.16 -1.53
N ASP A 151 -14.95 -11.61 -2.68
CA ASP A 151 -13.70 -11.93 -3.38
C ASP A 151 -12.53 -11.07 -2.89
N ILE A 152 -12.78 -10.03 -2.12
CA ILE A 152 -11.73 -9.18 -1.55
C ILE A 152 -11.29 -9.78 -0.22
N VAL A 153 -10.09 -10.34 -0.21
CA VAL A 153 -9.57 -11.12 0.94
C VAL A 153 -8.26 -10.58 1.46
N ILE A 154 -8.02 -10.82 2.76
CA ILE A 154 -6.70 -10.64 3.37
C ILE A 154 -5.91 -11.92 3.21
N VAL A 155 -4.71 -11.82 2.69
CA VAL A 155 -3.82 -12.95 2.41
C VAL A 155 -2.49 -12.79 3.14
N LYS A 156 -1.91 -13.90 3.58
CA LYS A 156 -0.56 -13.91 4.13
C LYS A 156 0.45 -13.87 2.98
N SER A 157 1.14 -12.75 2.86
CA SER A 157 2.18 -12.60 1.83
C SER A 157 3.46 -13.35 2.21
N PRO A 158 4.21 -13.88 1.22
CA PRO A 158 5.52 -14.49 1.44
C PRO A 158 6.56 -13.57 2.08
N VAL A 159 6.33 -12.26 2.06
CA VAL A 159 7.22 -11.26 2.68
C VAL A 159 6.91 -10.99 4.17
N GLY A 160 5.96 -11.75 4.76
CA GLY A 160 5.64 -11.70 6.20
C GLY A 160 4.62 -10.63 6.61
N MET A 161 4.09 -9.87 5.67
CA MET A 161 3.02 -8.88 5.93
C MET A 161 1.68 -9.41 5.41
N PRO A 162 0.53 -9.07 6.03
CA PRO A 162 -0.76 -9.29 5.40
C PRO A 162 -0.89 -8.43 4.16
N GLY A 163 -1.64 -8.92 3.17
CA GLY A 163 -1.93 -8.20 1.94
C GLY A 163 -3.39 -8.31 1.57
N ARG A 164 -3.93 -7.33 0.84
CA ARG A 164 -5.29 -7.41 0.33
C ARG A 164 -5.28 -7.67 -1.16
N ALA A 165 -5.99 -8.72 -1.59
CA ALA A 165 -6.02 -9.19 -2.95
C ALA A 165 -7.41 -9.67 -3.37
N ILE A 166 -7.62 -9.82 -4.69
CA ILE A 166 -8.77 -10.51 -5.25
C ILE A 166 -8.54 -12.02 -5.13
N LYS A 167 -9.54 -12.74 -4.60
CA LYS A 167 -9.58 -14.20 -4.52
C LYS A 167 -9.89 -14.79 -5.90
N ASN A 168 -8.86 -14.90 -6.74
CA ASN A 168 -8.90 -15.58 -8.02
C ASN A 168 -8.55 -17.09 -7.86
N LYS A 169 -8.53 -17.85 -8.95
CA LYS A 169 -8.21 -19.29 -8.92
C LYS A 169 -6.85 -19.60 -8.28
N PHE A 170 -5.85 -18.75 -8.49
CA PHE A 170 -4.55 -18.90 -7.87
C PHE A 170 -4.63 -18.74 -6.35
N MET A 171 -5.30 -17.70 -5.91
CA MET A 171 -5.40 -17.40 -4.48
C MET A 171 -6.28 -18.42 -3.73
N GLU A 172 -7.31 -18.96 -4.37
CA GLU A 172 -8.09 -20.09 -3.81
C GLU A 172 -7.20 -21.29 -3.51
N LYS A 173 -6.32 -21.66 -4.45
CA LYS A 173 -5.37 -22.76 -4.26
C LYS A 173 -4.38 -22.49 -3.13
N VAL A 174 -3.85 -21.26 -3.05
CA VAL A 174 -2.95 -20.83 -1.96
C VAL A 174 -3.64 -20.91 -0.61
N ILE A 175 -4.88 -20.43 -0.51
CA ILE A 175 -5.68 -20.49 0.73
C ILE A 175 -5.92 -21.95 1.15
N ASN A 176 -6.11 -22.84 0.18
CA ASN A 176 -6.27 -24.28 0.41
C ASN A 176 -4.94 -24.99 0.71
N GLY A 177 -3.82 -24.27 0.82
CA GLY A 177 -2.52 -24.81 1.22
C GLY A 177 -1.65 -25.31 0.07
N GLU A 178 -2.03 -25.10 -1.19
CA GLU A 178 -1.17 -25.43 -2.32
C GLU A 178 0.08 -24.52 -2.33
N LYS A 179 1.23 -25.11 -2.65
CA LYS A 179 2.50 -24.39 -2.81
C LYS A 179 2.92 -24.32 -4.27
N PHE A 180 3.44 -23.19 -4.66
CA PHE A 180 3.88 -22.90 -6.03
C PHE A 180 5.37 -22.53 -6.01
N THR A 181 6.23 -23.53 -6.15
CA THR A 181 7.67 -23.30 -6.23
C THR A 181 8.01 -22.43 -7.45
N PRO A 182 8.80 -21.37 -7.30
CA PRO A 182 9.16 -20.52 -8.42
C PRO A 182 10.00 -21.28 -9.46
N LYS A 183 9.74 -21.05 -10.74
CA LYS A 183 10.52 -21.64 -11.84
C LYS A 183 11.97 -21.15 -11.82
N LYS A 184 12.20 -19.89 -11.41
CA LYS A 184 13.52 -19.28 -11.28
C LYS A 184 13.50 -18.29 -10.12
N CYS A 185 14.43 -18.45 -9.20
CA CYS A 185 14.66 -17.46 -8.16
C CYS A 185 15.51 -16.31 -8.70
N LEU A 186 15.04 -15.07 -8.52
CA LEU A 186 15.73 -13.84 -8.95
C LEU A 186 16.60 -13.21 -7.85
N GLY A 187 16.61 -13.79 -6.63
CA GLY A 187 17.35 -13.24 -5.49
C GLY A 187 16.87 -11.85 -5.06
N CYS A 188 15.59 -11.52 -5.30
CA CYS A 188 15.03 -10.17 -5.10
C CYS A 188 14.80 -9.79 -3.63
N LEU A 189 14.81 -10.74 -2.70
CA LEU A 189 14.60 -10.51 -1.27
C LEU A 189 15.66 -11.23 -0.45
N ALA A 190 16.41 -10.49 0.37
CA ALA A 190 17.55 -11.01 1.12
C ALA A 190 17.21 -12.15 2.10
N ARG A 191 15.98 -12.18 2.65
CA ARG A 191 15.54 -13.18 3.63
C ARG A 191 14.52 -14.19 3.08
N CYS A 192 14.36 -14.26 1.76
CA CYS A 192 13.44 -15.19 1.13
C CYS A 192 14.09 -16.56 0.95
N ASN A 193 13.41 -17.61 1.44
CA ASN A 193 13.77 -18.99 1.13
C ASN A 193 12.78 -19.56 0.09
N PRO A 194 13.16 -19.72 -1.19
CA PRO A 194 12.28 -20.18 -2.25
C PRO A 194 11.67 -21.58 -2.02
N LYS A 195 12.26 -22.40 -1.13
CA LYS A 195 11.77 -23.74 -0.80
C LYS A 195 10.66 -23.73 0.27
N GLU A 196 10.58 -22.67 1.07
CA GLU A 196 9.67 -22.57 2.22
C GLU A 196 8.44 -21.72 1.94
N ILE A 197 8.57 -20.71 1.07
CA ILE A 197 7.47 -19.79 0.74
C ILE A 197 6.34 -20.51 0.00
N PRO A 198 5.08 -20.12 0.20
CA PRO A 198 3.94 -20.69 -0.51
C PRO A 198 3.99 -20.38 -2.02
N TYR A 199 4.55 -19.25 -2.41
CA TYR A 199 4.76 -18.83 -3.80
C TYR A 199 5.77 -17.68 -3.89
N CYS A 200 6.38 -17.51 -5.07
CA CYS A 200 7.23 -16.34 -5.32
C CYS A 200 6.37 -15.12 -5.65
N ILE A 201 6.40 -14.10 -4.78
CA ILE A 201 5.59 -12.90 -4.97
C ILE A 201 5.95 -12.17 -6.28
N THR A 202 7.23 -12.04 -6.59
CA THR A 202 7.69 -11.37 -7.82
C THR A 202 7.18 -12.06 -9.08
N GLU A 203 7.24 -13.40 -9.12
CA GLU A 203 6.71 -14.16 -10.26
C GLU A 203 5.20 -13.94 -10.43
N ARG A 204 4.43 -13.93 -9.32
CA ARG A 204 2.97 -13.74 -9.35
C ARG A 204 2.56 -12.33 -9.72
N LEU A 205 3.33 -11.33 -9.34
CA LEU A 205 3.12 -9.94 -9.79
C LEU A 205 3.48 -9.76 -11.28
N ILE A 206 4.51 -10.44 -11.78
CA ILE A 206 4.83 -10.47 -13.23
C ILE A 206 3.69 -11.12 -14.02
N TYR A 207 3.08 -12.19 -13.50
CA TYR A 207 1.92 -12.81 -14.14
C TYR A 207 0.71 -11.88 -14.16
N ALA A 208 0.49 -11.13 -13.10
CA ALA A 208 -0.54 -10.08 -13.07
C ALA A 208 -0.32 -9.04 -14.18
N ALA A 209 0.89 -8.50 -14.28
CA ALA A 209 1.23 -7.53 -15.32
C ALA A 209 1.07 -8.06 -16.75
N LYS A 210 1.24 -9.39 -16.94
CA LYS A 210 1.06 -10.08 -18.22
C LYS A 210 -0.35 -10.61 -18.47
N GLY A 211 -1.32 -10.27 -17.65
CA GLY A 211 -2.71 -10.70 -17.79
C GLY A 211 -2.97 -12.20 -17.54
N LYS A 212 -2.02 -12.92 -16.94
CA LYS A 212 -2.19 -14.34 -16.57
C LYS A 212 -2.92 -14.44 -15.23
N THR A 213 -4.13 -13.95 -15.17
CA THR A 213 -4.87 -13.71 -13.93
C THR A 213 -5.16 -14.98 -13.13
N ASP A 214 -5.32 -16.13 -13.78
CA ASP A 214 -5.55 -17.43 -13.11
C ASP A 214 -4.32 -17.95 -12.34
N GLU A 215 -3.14 -17.37 -12.57
CA GLU A 215 -1.87 -17.73 -11.93
C GLU A 215 -1.26 -16.57 -11.13
N ALA A 216 -1.92 -15.42 -11.08
CA ALA A 216 -1.38 -14.16 -10.61
C ALA A 216 -1.82 -13.80 -9.19
N LEU A 217 -1.01 -13.02 -8.48
CA LEU A 217 -1.42 -12.27 -7.30
C LEU A 217 -1.98 -10.92 -7.74
N LEU A 218 -3.26 -10.69 -7.49
CA LEU A 218 -3.99 -9.48 -7.88
C LEU A 218 -4.26 -8.62 -6.66
N PHE A 219 -3.32 -7.77 -6.28
CA PHE A 219 -3.52 -6.82 -5.20
C PHE A 219 -4.59 -5.78 -5.53
N CYS A 220 -5.43 -5.44 -4.55
CA CYS A 220 -6.50 -4.46 -4.71
C CYS A 220 -6.85 -3.79 -3.38
N GLY A 221 -7.47 -2.61 -3.41
CA GLY A 221 -8.05 -1.97 -2.24
C GLY A 221 -9.36 -2.61 -1.80
N ALA A 222 -9.80 -2.32 -0.58
CA ALA A 222 -11.02 -2.89 0.01
C ALA A 222 -12.28 -2.59 -0.83
N ASP A 223 -12.30 -1.48 -1.54
CA ASP A 223 -13.43 -1.03 -2.35
C ASP A 223 -13.35 -1.46 -3.84
N ALA A 224 -12.45 -2.39 -4.21
CA ALA A 224 -12.28 -2.83 -5.60
C ALA A 224 -13.58 -3.37 -6.21
N TYR A 225 -14.39 -4.07 -5.43
CA TYR A 225 -15.69 -4.61 -5.86
C TYR A 225 -16.73 -3.55 -6.28
N LYS A 226 -16.51 -2.27 -5.96
CA LYS A 226 -17.40 -1.17 -6.36
C LYS A 226 -17.20 -0.72 -7.80
N VAL A 227 -16.15 -1.21 -8.44
CA VAL A 227 -15.87 -0.90 -9.85
C VAL A 227 -16.60 -1.90 -10.74
N ASN A 228 -17.38 -1.43 -11.69
CA ASN A 228 -18.26 -2.25 -12.52
C ASN A 228 -18.05 -2.08 -14.03
N LYS A 229 -17.17 -1.20 -14.45
CA LYS A 229 -16.87 -0.95 -15.87
C LYS A 229 -15.49 -0.30 -16.05
N ILE A 230 -14.92 -0.46 -17.25
CA ILE A 230 -13.74 0.30 -17.67
C ILE A 230 -14.20 1.74 -17.99
N THR A 231 -13.50 2.69 -17.40
CA THR A 231 -13.78 4.13 -17.56
C THR A 231 -12.58 4.86 -18.17
N THR A 232 -12.61 6.18 -18.16
CA THR A 232 -11.48 7.05 -18.43
C THR A 232 -11.14 7.84 -17.16
N VAL A 233 -9.93 8.39 -17.11
CA VAL A 233 -9.49 9.27 -16.01
C VAL A 233 -10.23 10.60 -16.03
N LYS A 234 -10.71 11.02 -17.21
CA LYS A 234 -11.50 12.25 -17.43
C LYS A 234 -12.97 12.04 -17.17
#